data_21b27533c4ddb5e880fdc171018dbdcc
#
_entry.id   21b27533c4ddb5e880fdc171018dbdcc
#
_cell.length_a   1.000
_cell.length_b   1.000
_cell.length_c   1.000
_cell.angle_alpha   90.00
_cell.angle_beta   90.00
_cell.angle_gamma   90.00
#
_symmetry.space_group_name_H-M   'P 1'
#
loop_
_entity.id
_entity.type
_entity.pdbx_description
1 polymer ?
#
loop_
_entity_poly.entity_id
_entity_poly.type
_entity_poly.pdbx_seq_one_letter_code
_entity_poly.pdbx_strand_id
1 'polypeptide(L)'
;MSLMRNSLVASGAIFACRLTGMAREIVYTSLFGATGALDAFYTAFRIPNLLRDLFAEGALSQSYTSVASKTREAQGDAAAWELTNKVATQLSALMIAIVTLGILFAGPVMEALYSGDHSLAEQLFATDLSRIMWPFIGFASLSALIMGALYNYYSGVYGA
;
A
#
# COMPACT_ATOMS: atom_id res chain seq x y z
N MET A 1 16.14 -17.02 24.88
CA MET A 1 17.18 -16.48 23.96
C MET A 1 16.68 -16.29 22.51
N SER A 2 15.68 -17.02 22.03
CA SER A 2 15.15 -16.89 20.66
C SER A 2 14.39 -15.59 20.39
N LEU A 3 13.55 -15.13 21.31
CA LEU A 3 12.76 -13.90 21.18
C LEU A 3 13.63 -12.65 21.01
N MET A 4 14.66 -12.51 21.83
CA MET A 4 15.57 -11.35 21.77
C MET A 4 16.35 -11.31 20.45
N ARG A 5 16.80 -12.47 19.97
CA ARG A 5 17.48 -12.58 18.66
C ARG A 5 16.54 -12.23 17.52
N ASN A 6 15.31 -12.72 17.54
CA ASN A 6 14.32 -12.43 16.51
C ASN A 6 13.92 -10.94 16.51
N SER A 7 13.78 -10.32 17.68
CA SER A 7 13.51 -8.88 17.78
C SER A 7 14.68 -8.03 17.28
N LEU A 8 15.92 -8.41 17.56
CA LEU A 8 17.10 -7.71 17.04
C LEU A 8 17.21 -7.82 15.51
N VAL A 9 16.96 -9.00 14.95
CA VAL A 9 16.95 -9.20 13.49
C VAL A 9 15.84 -8.36 12.83
N ALA A 10 14.63 -8.37 13.39
CA ALA A 10 13.53 -7.56 12.88
C ALA A 10 13.83 -6.06 12.94
N SER A 11 14.36 -5.57 14.08
CA SER A 11 14.76 -4.17 14.26
C SER A 11 15.87 -3.78 13.29
N GLY A 12 16.86 -4.64 13.07
CA GLY A 12 17.93 -4.44 12.10
C GLY A 12 17.42 -4.35 10.66
N ALA A 13 16.48 -5.23 10.28
CA ALA A 13 15.84 -5.20 8.98
C ALA A 13 15.03 -3.90 8.76
N ILE A 14 14.25 -3.48 9.76
CA ILE A 14 13.50 -2.21 9.70
C ILE A 14 14.45 -1.01 9.56
N PHE A 15 15.56 -1.02 10.32
CA PHE A 15 16.56 0.04 10.24
C PHE A 15 17.21 0.09 8.84
N ALA A 16 17.59 -1.06 8.28
CA ALA A 16 18.13 -1.15 6.93
C ALA A 16 17.15 -0.63 5.88
N CYS A 17 15.86 -0.98 5.98
CA CYS A 17 14.81 -0.45 5.10
C CYS A 17 14.70 1.09 5.20
N ARG A 18 14.78 1.65 6.40
CA ARG A 18 14.75 3.12 6.59
C ARG A 18 15.97 3.82 6.00
N LEU A 19 17.17 3.24 6.18
CA LEU A 19 18.39 3.76 5.55
C LEU A 19 18.31 3.73 4.03
N THR A 20 17.82 2.64 3.46
CA THR A 20 17.61 2.52 2.00
C THR A 20 16.59 3.55 1.51
N GLY A 21 15.51 3.79 2.26
CA GLY A 21 14.54 4.83 1.97
C GLY A 21 15.16 6.24 1.97
N MET A 22 15.98 6.57 2.96
CA MET A 22 16.72 7.83 3.00
C MET A 22 17.71 7.96 1.84
N ALA A 23 18.47 6.92 1.53
CA ALA A 23 19.40 6.93 0.40
C ALA A 23 18.66 7.18 -0.92
N ARG A 24 17.52 6.52 -1.14
CA ARG A 24 16.65 6.77 -2.29
C ARG A 24 16.22 8.24 -2.38
N GLU A 25 15.81 8.83 -1.27
CA GLU A 25 15.35 10.22 -1.20
C GLU A 25 16.48 11.21 -1.56
N ILE A 26 17.68 10.97 -1.02
CA ILE A 26 18.87 11.77 -1.34
C ILE A 26 19.19 11.67 -2.85
N VAL A 27 19.11 10.47 -3.43
CA VAL A 27 19.35 10.26 -4.86
C VAL A 27 18.30 11.01 -5.70
N TYR A 28 17.03 10.90 -5.36
CA TYR A 28 15.97 11.61 -6.08
C TYR A 28 16.17 13.13 -6.02
N THR A 29 16.43 13.67 -4.83
CA THR A 29 16.65 15.09 -4.67
C THR A 29 17.93 15.56 -5.36
N SER A 30 18.99 14.75 -5.41
CA SER A 30 20.25 15.10 -6.09
C SER A 30 20.11 15.05 -7.61
N LEU A 31 19.30 14.15 -8.17
CA LEU A 31 19.12 13.99 -9.61
C LEU A 31 18.09 14.97 -10.20
N PHE A 32 16.99 15.17 -9.50
CA PHE A 32 15.89 16.01 -9.98
C PHE A 32 15.91 17.42 -9.38
N GLY A 33 16.68 17.63 -8.31
CA GLY A 33 16.72 18.90 -7.59
C GLY A 33 15.38 19.29 -6.99
N ALA A 34 15.26 20.53 -6.55
CA ALA A 34 13.98 21.13 -6.16
C ALA A 34 13.26 21.65 -7.41
N THR A 35 12.86 20.73 -8.30
CA THR A 35 12.18 21.06 -9.57
C THR A 35 10.67 20.81 -9.45
N GLY A 36 9.88 21.52 -10.25
CA GLY A 36 8.44 21.30 -10.36
C GLY A 36 8.05 19.86 -10.69
N ALA A 37 8.92 19.11 -11.39
CA ALA A 37 8.70 17.70 -11.70
C ALA A 37 8.71 16.80 -10.45
N LEU A 38 9.62 17.05 -9.50
CA LEU A 38 9.68 16.28 -8.25
C LEU A 38 8.49 16.62 -7.34
N ASP A 39 8.09 17.88 -7.29
CA ASP A 39 6.93 18.34 -6.55
C ASP A 39 5.62 17.77 -7.11
N ALA A 40 5.48 17.77 -8.44
CA ALA A 40 4.38 17.10 -9.13
C ALA A 40 4.30 15.60 -8.81
N PHE A 41 5.44 14.90 -8.76
CA PHE A 41 5.51 13.50 -8.39
C PHE A 41 5.03 13.26 -6.96
N TYR A 42 5.52 14.01 -5.97
CA TYR A 42 5.12 13.84 -4.58
C TYR A 42 3.64 14.17 -4.38
N THR A 43 3.14 15.21 -5.03
CA THR A 43 1.74 15.58 -4.94
C THR A 43 0.85 14.51 -5.59
N ALA A 44 1.20 14.01 -6.77
CA ALA A 44 0.49 12.94 -7.45
C ALA A 44 0.46 11.63 -6.65
N PHE A 45 1.55 11.32 -5.93
CA PHE A 45 1.68 10.11 -5.13
C PHE A 45 1.00 10.19 -3.76
N ARG A 46 0.70 11.40 -3.28
CA ARG A 46 0.21 11.64 -1.91
C ARG A 46 -1.06 10.87 -1.57
N ILE A 47 -2.11 10.99 -2.39
CA ILE A 47 -3.39 10.29 -2.15
C ILE A 47 -3.26 8.80 -2.37
N PRO A 48 -2.70 8.30 -3.50
CA PRO A 48 -2.43 6.89 -3.69
C PRO A 48 -1.68 6.25 -2.53
N ASN A 49 -0.64 6.90 -2.02
CA ASN A 49 0.17 6.38 -0.92
C ASN A 49 -0.61 6.34 0.41
N LEU A 50 -1.40 7.37 0.71
CA LEU A 50 -2.25 7.40 1.91
C LEU A 50 -3.28 6.26 1.91
N LEU A 51 -3.90 6.00 0.77
CA LEU A 51 -4.85 4.90 0.62
C LEU A 51 -4.15 3.53 0.69
N ARG A 52 -2.93 3.41 0.13
CA ARG A 52 -2.11 2.21 0.30
C ARG A 52 -1.86 1.92 1.78
N ASP A 53 -1.44 2.91 2.55
CA ASP A 53 -1.17 2.76 3.99
C ASP A 53 -2.42 2.31 4.74
N LEU A 54 -3.59 2.84 4.36
CA LEU A 54 -4.86 2.48 4.97
C LEU A 54 -5.28 1.03 4.65
N PHE A 55 -5.21 0.63 3.38
CA PHE A 55 -5.73 -0.65 2.91
C PHE A 55 -4.69 -1.78 2.94
N ALA A 56 -3.42 -1.51 2.64
CA ALA A 56 -2.40 -2.54 2.56
C ALA A 56 -1.67 -2.76 3.89
N GLU A 57 -1.34 -1.71 4.61
CA GLU A 57 -0.52 -1.79 5.84
C GLU A 57 -1.34 -1.57 7.11
N GLY A 58 -2.55 -1.02 6.99
CA GLY A 58 -3.37 -0.58 8.12
C GLY A 58 -4.33 -1.60 8.68
N ALA A 59 -5.45 -1.09 9.19
CA ALA A 59 -6.46 -1.83 9.94
C ALA A 59 -7.06 -3.03 9.18
N LEU A 60 -7.17 -2.95 7.83
CA LEU A 60 -7.77 -4.01 7.04
C LEU A 60 -6.93 -5.29 7.07
N SER A 61 -5.61 -5.19 6.84
CA SER A 61 -4.71 -6.34 6.85
C SER A 61 -4.64 -7.00 8.24
N GLN A 62 -4.55 -6.21 9.30
CA GLN A 62 -4.51 -6.70 10.68
C GLN A 62 -5.84 -7.34 11.10
N SER A 63 -6.96 -6.71 10.77
CA SER A 63 -8.29 -7.25 11.06
C SER A 63 -8.55 -8.56 10.32
N TYR A 64 -8.21 -8.62 9.03
CA TYR A 64 -8.32 -9.84 8.25
C TYR A 64 -7.50 -10.99 8.87
N THR A 65 -6.23 -10.76 9.18
CA THR A 65 -5.34 -11.78 9.77
C THR A 65 -5.90 -12.32 11.08
N SER A 66 -6.41 -11.45 11.96
CA SER A 66 -7.01 -11.85 13.23
C SER A 66 -8.30 -12.66 13.05
N VAL A 67 -9.18 -12.26 12.13
CA VAL A 67 -10.45 -12.97 11.88
C VAL A 67 -10.18 -14.29 11.19
N ALA A 68 -9.26 -14.33 10.21
CA ALA A 68 -8.92 -15.55 9.49
C ALA A 68 -8.31 -16.62 10.41
N SER A 69 -7.41 -16.24 11.35
CA SER A 69 -6.88 -17.16 12.36
C SER A 69 -7.97 -17.74 13.24
N LYS A 70 -8.88 -16.90 13.77
CA LYS A 70 -10.00 -17.36 14.62
C LYS A 70 -10.96 -18.27 13.84
N THR A 71 -11.25 -17.95 12.58
CA THR A 71 -12.12 -18.78 11.74
C THR A 71 -11.49 -20.14 11.49
N ARG A 72 -10.19 -20.16 11.24
CA ARG A 72 -9.43 -21.38 11.05
C ARG A 72 -9.43 -22.28 12.29
N GLU A 73 -9.18 -21.71 13.48
CA GLU A 73 -9.20 -22.42 14.75
C GLU A 73 -10.59 -23.00 15.07
N ALA A 74 -11.64 -22.24 14.79
CA ALA A 74 -13.02 -22.62 15.13
C ALA A 74 -13.70 -23.52 14.11
N GLN A 75 -13.42 -23.37 12.80
CA GLN A 75 -14.18 -23.98 11.72
C GLN A 75 -13.30 -24.73 10.69
N GLY A 76 -11.98 -24.70 10.89
CA GLY A 76 -11.01 -25.39 10.03
C GLY A 76 -10.59 -24.62 8.79
N ASP A 77 -9.67 -25.23 8.03
CA ASP A 77 -9.01 -24.60 6.87
C ASP A 77 -9.96 -24.23 5.73
N ALA A 78 -10.98 -25.05 5.47
CA ALA A 78 -11.94 -24.79 4.40
C ALA A 78 -12.73 -23.49 4.63
N ALA A 79 -13.19 -23.26 5.87
CA ALA A 79 -13.89 -22.03 6.23
C ALA A 79 -12.99 -20.79 6.17
N ALA A 80 -11.72 -20.93 6.55
CA ALA A 80 -10.75 -19.84 6.43
C ALA A 80 -10.47 -19.48 4.95
N TRP A 81 -10.39 -20.45 4.06
CA TRP A 81 -10.27 -20.23 2.62
C TRP A 81 -11.52 -19.57 2.00
N GLU A 82 -12.69 -19.99 2.42
CA GLU A 82 -13.95 -19.36 1.98
C GLU A 82 -14.01 -17.89 2.41
N LEU A 83 -13.64 -17.59 3.67
CA LEU A 83 -13.49 -16.22 4.16
C LEU A 83 -12.50 -15.42 3.32
N THR A 84 -11.33 -15.99 3.05
CA THR A 84 -10.29 -15.34 2.23
C THR A 84 -10.81 -14.98 0.84
N ASN A 85 -11.48 -15.91 0.18
CA ASN A 85 -12.07 -15.67 -1.15
C ASN A 85 -13.14 -14.58 -1.13
N LYS A 86 -14.01 -14.56 -0.11
CA LYS A 86 -15.01 -13.50 0.05
C LYS A 86 -14.37 -12.13 0.26
N VAL A 87 -13.38 -12.05 1.14
CA VAL A 87 -12.66 -10.79 1.41
C VAL A 87 -11.88 -10.35 0.16
N ALA A 88 -11.21 -11.27 -0.55
CA ALA A 88 -10.49 -10.96 -1.78
C ALA A 88 -11.43 -10.41 -2.87
N THR A 89 -12.59 -11.00 -3.05
CA THR A 89 -13.58 -10.55 -4.04
C THR A 89 -14.11 -9.16 -3.69
N GLN A 90 -14.49 -8.94 -2.44
CA GLN A 90 -14.99 -7.64 -1.98
C GLN A 90 -13.93 -6.56 -2.05
N LEU A 91 -12.68 -6.87 -1.62
CA LEU A 91 -11.57 -5.94 -1.70
C LEU A 91 -11.23 -5.61 -3.16
N SER A 92 -11.21 -6.60 -4.05
CA SER A 92 -10.96 -6.37 -5.47
C SER A 92 -12.02 -5.46 -6.09
N ALA A 93 -13.30 -5.70 -5.81
CA ALA A 93 -14.38 -4.84 -6.30
C ALA A 93 -14.27 -3.40 -5.77
N LEU A 94 -13.95 -3.25 -4.47
CA LEU A 94 -13.72 -1.95 -3.85
C LEU A 94 -12.51 -1.23 -4.47
N MET A 95 -11.40 -1.94 -4.68
CA MET A 95 -10.18 -1.36 -5.28
C MET A 95 -10.44 -0.95 -6.73
N ILE A 96 -11.14 -1.75 -7.52
CA ILE A 96 -11.53 -1.38 -8.90
C ILE A 96 -12.35 -0.08 -8.88
N ALA A 97 -13.32 0.03 -7.99
CA ALA A 97 -14.12 1.25 -7.86
C ALA A 97 -13.26 2.47 -7.47
N ILE A 98 -12.42 2.33 -6.43
CA ILE A 98 -11.53 3.41 -5.95
C ILE A 98 -10.55 3.83 -7.04
N VAL A 99 -9.89 2.89 -7.71
CA VAL A 99 -8.93 3.16 -8.78
C VAL A 99 -9.62 3.84 -9.97
N THR A 100 -10.78 3.35 -10.38
CA THR A 100 -11.55 3.94 -11.47
C THR A 100 -11.95 5.39 -11.15
N LEU A 101 -12.51 5.61 -9.96
CA LEU A 101 -12.86 6.97 -9.50
C LEU A 101 -11.62 7.85 -9.40
N GLY A 102 -10.53 7.33 -8.86
CA GLY A 102 -9.26 8.07 -8.76
C GLY A 102 -8.71 8.51 -10.10
N ILE A 103 -8.76 7.64 -11.12
CA ILE A 103 -8.33 7.96 -12.49
C ILE A 103 -9.27 9.02 -13.12
N LEU A 104 -10.58 8.85 -12.96
CA LEU A 104 -11.58 9.77 -13.52
C LEU A 104 -11.49 11.17 -12.89
N PHE A 105 -11.29 11.23 -11.58
CA PHE A 105 -11.23 12.49 -10.83
C PHE A 105 -9.80 13.00 -10.60
N ALA A 106 -8.78 12.39 -11.24
CA ALA A 106 -7.38 12.82 -11.08
C ALA A 106 -7.17 14.30 -11.44
N GLY A 107 -7.81 14.80 -12.49
CA GLY A 107 -7.72 16.20 -12.91
C GLY A 107 -8.21 17.17 -11.82
N PRO A 108 -9.49 17.13 -11.44
CA PRO A 108 -10.03 17.98 -10.37
C PRO A 108 -9.28 17.87 -9.03
N VAL A 109 -8.82 16.65 -8.70
CA VAL A 109 -8.06 16.43 -7.47
C VAL A 109 -6.68 17.10 -7.53
N MET A 110 -5.99 16.98 -8.67
CA MET A 110 -4.69 17.63 -8.84
C MET A 110 -4.82 19.14 -8.94
N GLU A 111 -5.86 19.66 -9.58
CA GLU A 111 -6.16 21.09 -9.60
C GLU A 111 -6.36 21.66 -8.18
N ALA A 112 -7.07 20.93 -7.32
CA ALA A 112 -7.29 21.33 -5.93
C ALA A 112 -6.04 21.24 -5.05
N LEU A 113 -5.19 20.23 -5.26
CA LEU A 113 -3.99 19.99 -4.44
C LEU A 113 -2.76 20.73 -4.94
N TYR A 114 -2.69 21.01 -6.24
CA TYR A 114 -1.56 21.63 -6.91
C TYR A 114 -1.90 23.06 -7.35
N SER A 115 -2.92 23.68 -6.72
CA SER A 115 -3.32 25.06 -6.96
C SER A 115 -2.31 26.00 -6.30
N GLY A 116 -1.63 26.82 -7.13
CA GLY A 116 -0.62 27.80 -6.71
C GLY A 116 0.09 28.40 -7.92
N ASP A 117 1.29 28.94 -7.74
CA ASP A 117 2.13 29.52 -8.81
C ASP A 117 2.76 28.46 -9.76
N HIS A 118 2.01 27.35 -10.03
CA HIS A 118 2.45 26.28 -10.91
C HIS A 118 1.95 26.50 -12.34
N SER A 119 2.79 26.18 -13.32
CA SER A 119 2.42 26.28 -14.72
C SER A 119 1.36 25.22 -15.09
N LEU A 120 0.54 25.51 -16.10
CA LEU A 120 -0.45 24.56 -16.63
C LEU A 120 0.21 23.24 -17.05
N ALA A 121 1.44 23.29 -17.59
CA ALA A 121 2.19 22.11 -17.98
C ALA A 121 2.54 21.22 -16.78
N GLU A 122 2.92 21.78 -15.64
CA GLU A 122 3.19 21.04 -14.40
C GLU A 122 1.92 20.41 -13.83
N GLN A 123 0.79 21.10 -13.88
CA GLN A 123 -0.50 20.55 -13.43
C GLN A 123 -0.96 19.38 -14.30
N LEU A 124 -0.82 19.46 -15.62
CA LEU A 124 -1.11 18.34 -16.53
C LEU A 124 -0.19 17.17 -16.28
N PHE A 125 1.10 17.42 -16.08
CA PHE A 125 2.08 16.38 -15.77
C PHE A 125 1.77 15.69 -14.43
N ALA A 126 1.42 16.42 -13.37
CA ALA A 126 1.00 15.87 -12.09
C ALA A 126 -0.29 15.01 -12.23
N THR A 127 -1.23 15.46 -13.07
CA THR A 127 -2.46 14.72 -13.34
C THR A 127 -2.19 13.38 -14.03
N ASP A 128 -1.32 13.37 -15.05
CA ASP A 128 -0.97 12.14 -15.76
C ASP A 128 -0.18 11.18 -14.87
N LEU A 129 0.74 11.68 -14.06
CA LEU A 129 1.44 10.89 -13.04
C LEU A 129 0.45 10.28 -12.05
N SER A 130 -0.50 11.06 -11.56
CA SER A 130 -1.54 10.59 -10.65
C SER A 130 -2.33 9.43 -11.26
N ARG A 131 -2.78 9.55 -12.51
CA ARG A 131 -3.51 8.48 -13.23
C ARG A 131 -2.72 7.18 -13.30
N ILE A 132 -1.42 7.26 -13.55
CA ILE A 132 -0.52 6.09 -13.61
C ILE A 132 -0.34 5.45 -12.22
N MET A 133 -0.38 6.26 -11.15
CA MET A 133 -0.15 5.78 -9.79
C MET A 133 -1.39 5.15 -9.13
N TRP A 134 -2.60 5.49 -9.56
CA TRP A 134 -3.83 4.92 -8.98
C TRP A 134 -3.88 3.39 -9.01
N PRO A 135 -3.56 2.66 -10.10
CA PRO A 135 -3.56 1.19 -10.12
C PRO A 135 -2.62 0.55 -9.08
N PHE A 136 -1.55 1.25 -8.70
CA PHE A 136 -0.62 0.76 -7.68
C PHE A 136 -1.32 0.42 -6.35
N ILE A 137 -2.34 1.19 -5.95
CA ILE A 137 -3.10 0.93 -4.71
C ILE A 137 -3.78 -0.43 -4.76
N GLY A 138 -4.41 -0.76 -5.88
CA GLY A 138 -5.10 -2.03 -6.07
C GLY A 138 -4.13 -3.21 -5.94
N PHE A 139 -3.00 -3.15 -6.61
CA PHE A 139 -1.96 -4.19 -6.51
C PHE A 139 -1.37 -4.30 -5.10
N ALA A 140 -1.07 -3.19 -4.45
CA ALA A 140 -0.53 -3.17 -3.09
C ALA A 140 -1.52 -3.78 -2.08
N SER A 141 -2.82 -3.44 -2.18
CA SER A 141 -3.85 -3.95 -1.29
C SER A 141 -4.08 -5.45 -1.46
N LEU A 142 -4.12 -5.95 -2.71
CA LEU A 142 -4.23 -7.37 -2.99
C LEU A 142 -2.99 -8.15 -2.53
N SER A 143 -1.79 -7.60 -2.74
CA SER A 143 -0.55 -8.20 -2.26
C SER A 143 -0.54 -8.34 -0.74
N ALA A 144 -1.01 -7.33 0.00
CA ALA A 144 -1.10 -7.38 1.45
C ALA A 144 -2.10 -8.45 1.94
N LEU A 145 -3.24 -8.61 1.25
CA LEU A 145 -4.21 -9.66 1.55
C LEU A 145 -3.60 -11.05 1.33
N ILE A 146 -2.92 -11.25 0.20
CA ILE A 146 -2.25 -12.53 -0.12
C ILE A 146 -1.18 -12.84 0.93
N MET A 147 -0.36 -11.86 1.31
CA MET A 147 0.63 -12.01 2.38
C MET A 147 -0.01 -12.41 3.72
N GLY A 148 -1.12 -11.78 4.09
CA GLY A 148 -1.88 -12.12 5.28
C GLY A 148 -2.45 -13.54 5.23
N ALA A 149 -2.98 -13.98 4.08
CA ALA A 149 -3.48 -15.33 3.87
C ALA A 149 -2.36 -16.39 3.98
N LEU A 150 -1.22 -16.14 3.35
CA LEU A 150 -0.04 -17.00 3.43
C LEU A 150 0.49 -17.08 4.87
N TYR A 151 0.59 -15.96 5.56
CA TYR A 151 1.02 -15.95 6.97
C TYR A 151 0.12 -16.82 7.84
N ASN A 152 -1.20 -16.70 7.70
CA ASN A 152 -2.16 -17.55 8.41
C ASN A 152 -1.99 -19.03 8.08
N TYR A 153 -1.80 -19.38 6.81
CA TYR A 153 -1.57 -20.74 6.38
C TYR A 153 -0.32 -21.33 7.01
N TYR A 154 0.82 -20.65 6.88
CA TYR A 154 2.09 -21.12 7.42
C TYR A 154 2.12 -21.18 8.95
N SER A 155 1.57 -20.18 9.65
CA SER A 155 1.54 -20.21 11.11
C SER A 155 0.71 -21.35 11.68
N GLY A 156 -0.33 -21.79 10.97
CA GLY A 156 -1.11 -22.94 11.39
C GLY A 156 -0.49 -24.30 11.06
N VAL A 157 0.34 -24.36 10.01
CA VAL A 157 1.06 -25.62 9.63
C VAL A 157 2.30 -25.85 10.49
N TYR A 158 2.99 -24.78 10.91
CA TYR A 158 4.26 -24.85 11.63
C TYR A 158 4.18 -24.40 13.10
N GLY A 159 3.02 -23.96 13.56
CA GLY A 159 2.77 -23.50 14.94
C GLY A 159 2.06 -24.53 15.84
N ALA A 160 1.80 -25.73 15.35
CA ALA A 160 1.20 -26.84 16.10
C ALA A 160 2.32 -27.76 16.71
#